data_bb6f8a577177371a8ed731aa27faf767
#
_entry.id   bb6f8a577177371a8ed731aa27faf767
#
_cell.length_a   1.000
_cell.length_b   1.000
_cell.length_c   1.000
_cell.angle_alpha   90.00
_cell.angle_beta   90.00
_cell.angle_gamma   90.00
#
_symmetry.space_group_name_H-M   'P 1'
#
loop_
_entity.id
_entity.type
_entity.pdbx_description
1 polymer ?
#
loop_
_entity_poly.entity_id
_entity_poly.type
_entity_poly.pdbx_seq_one_letter_code
_entity_poly.pdbx_strand_id
1 'polypeptide(L)'
;MKPLILGVGNILLSDEGVGVRVVQELEKRPEIQPHFDVIDGGTCGMELLDAMANREHLIIVDAVLANKQPGEIVVLHDEQVPTFFSRKISPHQLGICDVLSALKLTDEFPQNLCLIGIQPESLEAGIGLTEAIQ
;
A
#
# COMPACT_ATOMS: atom_id res chain seq x y z
N MET A 1 -17.46 9.10 5.12
CA MET A 1 -16.56 8.71 3.99
C MET A 1 -16.17 7.26 4.15
N LYS A 2 -16.17 6.51 3.06
CA LYS A 2 -15.81 5.09 3.11
C LYS A 2 -14.33 4.90 3.45
N PRO A 3 -13.96 3.80 4.12
CA PRO A 3 -12.56 3.42 4.23
C PRO A 3 -11.93 3.25 2.86
N LEU A 4 -10.68 3.65 2.73
CA LEU A 4 -9.92 3.51 1.48
C LEU A 4 -8.96 2.33 1.59
N ILE A 5 -8.98 1.46 0.58
CA ILE A 5 -7.97 0.41 0.40
C ILE A 5 -7.11 0.85 -0.79
N LEU A 6 -5.85 1.13 -0.53
CA LEU A 6 -4.90 1.63 -1.52
C LEU A 6 -3.81 0.58 -1.76
N GLY A 7 -3.74 0.08 -2.99
CA GLY A 7 -2.66 -0.80 -3.40
C GLY A 7 -1.58 -0.01 -4.12
N VAL A 8 -0.33 -0.20 -3.73
CA VAL A 8 0.81 0.49 -4.33
C VAL A 8 1.89 -0.50 -4.73
N GLY A 9 2.72 -0.11 -5.66
CA GLY A 9 3.84 -0.90 -6.14
C GLY A 9 3.94 -0.89 -7.65
N ASN A 10 5.07 -1.38 -8.15
CA ASN A 10 5.36 -1.45 -9.58
C ASN A 10 5.13 -2.87 -10.10
N ILE A 11 4.10 -3.06 -10.91
CA ILE A 11 3.74 -4.37 -11.47
C ILE A 11 4.78 -4.92 -12.46
N LEU A 12 5.72 -4.09 -12.88
CA LEU A 12 6.82 -4.52 -13.77
C LEU A 12 8.00 -5.12 -13.00
N LEU A 13 7.95 -5.14 -11.67
CA LEU A 13 9.00 -5.65 -10.80
C LEU A 13 8.50 -6.85 -9.97
N SER A 14 7.85 -7.80 -10.62
CA SER A 14 7.37 -9.05 -10.02
C SER A 14 6.55 -8.79 -8.73
N ASP A 15 7.02 -9.29 -7.59
CA ASP A 15 6.29 -9.22 -6.33
C ASP A 15 6.16 -7.80 -5.77
N GLU A 16 6.92 -6.82 -6.26
CA GLU A 16 6.70 -5.42 -5.88
C GLU A 16 5.30 -4.95 -6.24
N GLY A 17 4.69 -5.55 -7.24
CA GLY A 17 3.32 -5.24 -7.65
C GLY A 17 2.22 -5.91 -6.84
N VAL A 18 2.54 -6.63 -5.76
CA VAL A 18 1.54 -7.41 -5.02
C VAL A 18 0.39 -6.55 -4.49
N GLY A 19 0.68 -5.35 -3.99
CA GLY A 19 -0.37 -4.44 -3.50
C GLY A 19 -1.38 -4.07 -4.58
N VAL A 20 -0.89 -3.75 -5.78
CA VAL A 20 -1.73 -3.45 -6.94
C VAL A 20 -2.54 -4.67 -7.33
N ARG A 21 -1.93 -5.86 -7.34
CA ARG A 21 -2.65 -7.09 -7.68
C ARG A 21 -3.77 -7.39 -6.69
N VAL A 22 -3.54 -7.15 -5.40
CA VAL A 22 -4.57 -7.34 -4.38
C VAL A 22 -5.77 -6.44 -4.65
N VAL A 23 -5.56 -5.15 -4.90
CA VAL A 23 -6.68 -4.24 -5.14
C VAL A 23 -7.39 -4.55 -6.46
N GLN A 24 -6.67 -5.02 -7.48
CA GLN A 24 -7.29 -5.47 -8.72
C GLN A 24 -8.26 -6.64 -8.47
N GLU A 25 -7.90 -7.56 -7.60
CA GLU A 25 -8.79 -8.65 -7.20
C GLU A 25 -9.99 -8.15 -6.39
N LEU A 26 -9.77 -7.21 -5.47
CA LEU A 26 -10.86 -6.65 -4.67
C LEU A 26 -11.87 -5.88 -5.53
N GLU A 27 -11.42 -5.20 -6.56
CA GLU A 27 -12.31 -4.47 -7.48
C GLU A 27 -13.29 -5.40 -8.20
N LYS A 28 -12.92 -6.67 -8.36
CA LYS A 28 -13.78 -7.67 -9.00
C LYS A 28 -14.84 -8.26 -8.07
N ARG A 29 -14.80 -7.92 -6.79
CA ARG A 29 -15.69 -8.49 -5.78
C ARG A 29 -16.82 -7.53 -5.45
N PRO A 30 -18.08 -7.84 -5.86
CA PRO A 30 -19.21 -6.93 -5.64
C PRO A 30 -19.48 -6.60 -4.17
N GLU A 31 -19.16 -7.51 -3.25
CA GLU A 31 -19.40 -7.32 -1.83
C GLU A 31 -18.50 -6.28 -1.18
N ILE A 32 -17.39 -5.91 -1.84
CA ILE A 32 -16.44 -4.92 -1.32
C ILE A 32 -16.89 -3.50 -1.70
N GLN A 33 -17.38 -3.30 -2.90
CA GLN A 33 -17.68 -2.00 -3.47
C GLN A 33 -18.58 -1.10 -2.59
N PRO A 34 -19.68 -1.62 -1.98
CA PRO A 34 -20.55 -0.77 -1.17
C PRO A 34 -19.91 -0.24 0.11
N HIS A 35 -18.86 -0.88 0.60
CA HIS A 35 -18.28 -0.62 1.93
C HIS A 35 -16.92 0.06 1.88
N PHE A 36 -16.20 -0.05 0.77
CA PHE A 36 -14.83 0.45 0.63
C PHE A 36 -14.63 1.17 -0.68
N ASP A 37 -13.84 2.24 -0.65
CA ASP A 37 -13.21 2.77 -1.86
C ASP A 37 -11.93 1.95 -2.09
N VAL A 38 -11.70 1.53 -3.34
CA VAL A 38 -10.53 0.74 -3.69
C VAL A 38 -9.79 1.46 -4.82
N ILE A 39 -8.52 1.75 -4.61
CA ILE A 39 -7.71 2.49 -5.58
C ILE A 39 -6.42 1.74 -5.88
N ASP A 40 -6.14 1.59 -7.18
CA ASP A 40 -4.84 1.17 -7.68
C ASP A 40 -3.95 2.40 -7.77
N GLY A 41 -3.07 2.57 -6.78
CA GLY A 41 -2.16 3.71 -6.72
C GLY A 41 -0.90 3.52 -7.56
N GLY A 42 -0.58 2.29 -7.95
CA GLY A 42 0.61 1.99 -8.74
C GLY A 42 1.86 2.57 -8.09
N THR A 43 2.59 3.38 -8.86
CA THR A 43 3.79 4.09 -8.39
C THR A 43 3.53 5.56 -8.11
N CYS A 44 2.27 5.98 -8.04
CA CYS A 44 1.90 7.36 -7.77
C CYS A 44 2.33 7.80 -6.36
N GLY A 45 2.53 9.08 -6.19
CA GLY A 45 2.87 9.70 -4.91
C GLY A 45 1.88 10.80 -4.59
N MET A 46 2.31 12.07 -4.73
CA MET A 46 1.48 13.23 -4.35
C MET A 46 0.13 13.31 -5.08
N GLU A 47 -0.02 12.65 -6.23
CA GLU A 47 -1.31 12.57 -6.92
C GLU A 47 -2.39 11.89 -6.08
N LEU A 48 -1.99 11.11 -5.09
CA LEU A 48 -2.92 10.39 -4.20
C LEU A 48 -3.38 11.22 -3.00
N LEU A 49 -2.83 12.43 -2.84
CA LEU A 49 -3.08 13.25 -1.64
C LEU A 49 -4.57 13.45 -1.36
N ASP A 50 -5.33 13.86 -2.36
CA ASP A 50 -6.76 14.15 -2.18
C ASP A 50 -7.55 12.89 -1.82
N ALA A 51 -7.20 11.75 -2.42
CA ALA A 51 -7.89 10.49 -2.13
C ALA A 51 -7.62 10.01 -0.71
N MET A 52 -6.41 10.28 -0.18
CA MET A 52 -5.98 9.82 1.13
C MET A 52 -6.38 10.75 2.26
N ALA A 53 -6.61 12.04 1.96
CA ALA A 53 -6.84 13.06 2.99
C ALA A 53 -8.16 12.83 3.73
N ASN A 54 -8.13 13.07 5.05
CA ASN A 54 -9.31 13.02 5.92
C ASN A 54 -10.05 11.68 5.95
N ARG A 55 -9.39 10.60 5.59
CA ARG A 55 -10.00 9.26 5.73
C ARG A 55 -10.05 8.88 7.20
N GLU A 56 -11.17 8.34 7.63
CA GLU A 56 -11.26 7.76 8.97
C GLU A 56 -10.41 6.50 9.05
N HIS A 57 -10.49 5.66 8.01
CA HIS A 57 -9.68 4.46 7.89
C HIS A 57 -8.99 4.43 6.52
N LEU A 58 -7.67 4.23 6.54
CA LEU A 58 -6.87 4.05 5.35
C LEU A 58 -6.05 2.76 5.49
N ILE A 59 -6.20 1.87 4.51
CA ILE A 59 -5.44 0.61 4.46
C ILE A 59 -4.55 0.68 3.22
N ILE A 60 -3.24 0.58 3.43
CA ILE A 60 -2.25 0.52 2.35
C ILE A 60 -1.79 -0.93 2.21
N VAL A 61 -1.79 -1.45 1.00
CA VAL A 61 -1.30 -2.79 0.69
C VAL A 61 -0.07 -2.66 -0.20
N ASP A 62 1.04 -3.25 0.22
CA ASP A 62 2.32 -3.08 -0.46
C ASP A 62 3.24 -4.28 -0.20
N ALA A 63 4.25 -4.46 -1.06
CA ALA A 63 5.35 -5.35 -0.80
C ALA A 63 6.32 -4.66 0.17
N VAL A 64 6.73 -5.35 1.22
CA VAL A 64 7.64 -4.76 2.22
C VAL A 64 8.79 -5.71 2.54
N LEU A 65 9.99 -5.13 2.69
CA LEU A 65 11.19 -5.87 3.09
C LEU A 65 11.26 -5.89 4.62
N ALA A 66 10.72 -6.94 5.22
CA ALA A 66 10.55 -7.04 6.68
C ALA A 66 11.39 -8.16 7.30
N ASN A 67 12.36 -8.71 6.56
CA ASN A 67 13.19 -9.84 7.01
C ASN A 67 12.36 -11.06 7.40
N LYS A 68 11.32 -11.33 6.60
CA LYS A 68 10.43 -12.47 6.78
C LYS A 68 10.58 -13.45 5.63
N GLN A 69 9.93 -14.61 5.74
CA GLN A 69 9.84 -15.54 4.64
C GLN A 69 8.96 -14.97 3.53
N PRO A 70 9.27 -15.25 2.25
CA PRO A 70 8.39 -14.81 1.16
C PRO A 70 6.93 -15.23 1.40
N GLY A 71 6.01 -14.30 1.19
CA GLY A 71 4.59 -14.53 1.39
C GLY A 71 4.08 -14.26 2.79
N GLU A 72 4.95 -14.05 3.78
CA GLU A 72 4.51 -13.66 5.10
C GLU A 72 3.92 -12.26 5.09
N ILE A 73 2.89 -12.06 5.89
CA ILE A 73 2.15 -10.80 5.99
C ILE A 73 2.54 -10.10 7.28
N VAL A 74 2.82 -8.82 7.17
CA VAL A 74 3.11 -7.93 8.30
C VAL A 74 2.00 -6.88 8.35
N VAL A 75 1.43 -6.66 9.54
CA VAL A 75 0.41 -5.63 9.73
C VAL A 75 0.94 -4.57 10.68
N LEU A 76 1.00 -3.34 10.21
CA LEU A 76 1.45 -2.20 10.99
C LEU A 76 0.33 -1.17 11.10
N HIS A 77 0.27 -0.47 12.22
CA HIS A 77 -0.79 0.49 12.52
C HIS A 77 -0.22 1.87 12.83
N ASP A 78 -0.92 2.89 12.36
CA ASP A 78 -0.73 4.30 12.73
C ASP A 78 0.74 4.73 12.65
N GLU A 79 1.33 5.16 13.74
CA GLU A 79 2.71 5.68 13.74
C GLU A 79 3.78 4.65 13.39
N GLN A 80 3.45 3.37 13.46
CA GLN A 80 4.38 2.32 13.01
C GLN A 80 4.63 2.41 11.51
N VAL A 81 3.68 2.93 10.73
CA VAL A 81 3.76 2.98 9.27
C VAL A 81 4.81 3.98 8.80
N PRO A 82 4.76 5.28 9.18
CA PRO A 82 5.83 6.21 8.80
C PRO A 82 7.20 5.79 9.34
N THR A 83 7.24 5.23 10.55
CA THR A 83 8.49 4.76 11.15
C THR A 83 9.11 3.64 10.33
N PHE A 84 8.30 2.70 9.86
CA PHE A 84 8.77 1.62 8.99
C PHE A 84 9.34 2.18 7.69
N PHE A 85 8.61 3.07 7.02
CA PHE A 85 9.04 3.66 5.76
C PHE A 85 10.31 4.50 5.87
N SER A 86 10.65 4.98 7.06
CA SER A 86 11.88 5.75 7.26
C SER A 86 13.16 4.92 7.21
N ARG A 87 13.04 3.59 7.26
CA ARG A 87 14.19 2.67 7.35
C ARG A 87 14.64 2.10 6.02
N LYS A 88 13.72 1.52 5.27
CA LYS A 88 13.99 0.89 3.98
C LYS A 88 12.88 1.26 3.03
N ILE A 89 13.20 1.95 1.96
CA ILE A 89 12.20 2.56 1.13
C ILE A 89 12.56 2.37 -0.34
N SER A 90 11.59 1.90 -1.13
CA SER A 90 11.68 1.91 -2.58
C SER A 90 11.22 3.25 -3.13
N PRO A 91 11.47 3.57 -4.41
CA PRO A 91 11.05 4.87 -4.96
C PRO A 91 9.56 5.16 -4.81
N HIS A 92 8.68 4.15 -5.00
CA HIS A 92 7.24 4.38 -4.84
C HIS A 92 6.86 4.61 -3.37
N GLN A 93 7.55 3.93 -2.43
CA GLN A 93 7.30 4.11 -0.99
C GLN A 93 7.76 5.49 -0.53
N LEU A 94 8.82 6.04 -1.13
CA LEU A 94 9.24 7.41 -0.86
C LEU A 94 8.13 8.40 -1.19
N GLY A 95 7.45 8.22 -2.32
CA GLY A 95 6.30 9.04 -2.68
C GLY A 95 5.16 8.96 -1.66
N ILE A 96 4.84 7.75 -1.20
CA ILE A 96 3.81 7.53 -0.18
C ILE A 96 4.23 8.18 1.16
N CYS A 97 5.50 8.07 1.52
CA CYS A 97 6.03 8.70 2.72
C CYS A 97 5.87 10.23 2.67
N ASP A 98 6.11 10.83 1.52
CA ASP A 98 5.91 12.27 1.32
C ASP A 98 4.45 12.66 1.48
N VAL A 99 3.53 11.87 0.93
CA VAL A 99 2.09 12.12 1.08
C VAL A 99 1.68 12.06 2.56
N LEU A 100 2.11 11.03 3.29
CA LEU A 100 1.79 10.89 4.71
C LEU A 100 2.34 12.07 5.52
N SER A 101 3.55 12.54 5.19
CA SER A 101 4.14 13.70 5.85
C SER A 101 3.32 14.97 5.56
N ALA A 102 2.90 15.15 4.32
CA ALA A 102 2.05 16.30 3.94
C ALA A 102 0.72 16.28 4.69
N LEU A 103 0.10 15.11 4.83
CA LEU A 103 -1.16 14.97 5.56
C LEU A 103 -1.02 15.32 7.05
N LYS A 104 0.13 15.00 7.65
CA LYS A 104 0.41 15.43 9.03
C LYS A 104 0.53 16.94 9.14
N LEU A 105 1.21 17.58 8.18
CA LEU A 105 1.38 19.04 8.19
C LEU A 105 0.07 19.79 8.01
N THR A 106 -0.88 19.24 7.27
CA THR A 106 -2.17 19.88 7.00
C THR A 106 -3.26 19.41 7.97
N ASP A 107 -2.92 18.57 8.93
CA ASP A 107 -3.86 17.99 9.90
C ASP A 107 -4.98 17.19 9.24
N GLU A 108 -4.66 16.49 8.15
CA GLU A 108 -5.56 15.65 7.37
C GLU A 108 -5.19 14.17 7.42
N PHE A 109 -4.34 13.80 8.37
CA PHE A 109 -3.86 12.43 8.53
C PHE A 109 -5.03 11.49 8.89
N PRO A 110 -5.06 10.26 8.34
CA PRO A 110 -6.14 9.32 8.68
C PRO A 110 -6.21 9.04 10.17
N GLN A 111 -7.42 8.90 10.68
CA GLN A 111 -7.62 8.57 12.10
C GLN A 111 -7.07 7.18 12.42
N ASN A 112 -7.25 6.24 11.51
CA ASN A 112 -6.74 4.88 11.62
C ASN A 112 -6.00 4.53 10.34
N LEU A 113 -4.69 4.32 10.45
CA LEU A 113 -3.85 3.92 9.32
C LEU A 113 -3.36 2.49 9.55
N CYS A 114 -3.47 1.67 8.51
CA CYS A 114 -3.00 0.29 8.54
C CYS A 114 -2.19 0.00 7.28
N LEU A 115 -1.03 -0.60 7.44
CA LEU A 115 -0.23 -1.13 6.34
C LEU A 115 -0.29 -2.65 6.41
N ILE A 116 -0.78 -3.26 5.33
CA ILE A 116 -0.68 -4.70 5.14
C ILE A 116 0.49 -4.92 4.20
N GLY A 117 1.60 -5.38 4.75
CA GLY A 117 2.82 -5.61 4.00
C GLY A 117 3.00 -7.09 3.70
N ILE A 118 3.42 -7.40 2.48
CA ILE A 118 3.70 -8.78 2.06
C ILE A 118 5.18 -8.88 1.72
N GLN A 119 5.89 -9.81 2.35
CA GLN A 119 7.29 -10.04 2.08
C GLN A 119 7.45 -10.62 0.67
N PRO A 120 8.14 -9.93 -0.24
CA PRO A 120 8.31 -10.43 -1.61
C PRO A 120 9.37 -11.52 -1.69
N GLU A 121 9.27 -12.37 -2.72
CA GLU A 121 10.32 -13.30 -3.09
C GLU A 121 11.27 -12.66 -4.11
N SER A 122 10.72 -11.94 -5.09
CA SER A 122 11.50 -11.31 -6.15
C SER A 122 11.04 -9.89 -6.42
N LEU A 123 12.00 -8.98 -6.59
CA LEU A 123 11.78 -7.60 -7.05
C LEU A 123 12.39 -7.37 -8.42
N GLU A 124 12.80 -8.45 -9.11
CA GLU A 124 13.38 -8.35 -10.44
C GLU A 124 12.32 -7.98 -11.47
N ALA A 125 12.76 -7.38 -12.58
CA ALA A 125 11.87 -7.03 -13.67
C ALA A 125 11.12 -8.27 -14.17
N GLY A 126 9.80 -8.16 -14.29
CA GLY A 126 8.94 -9.24 -14.72
C GLY A 126 7.50 -8.91 -14.44
N ILE A 127 6.60 -9.53 -15.20
CA ILE A 127 5.16 -9.32 -15.04
C ILE A 127 4.57 -10.52 -14.29
N GLY A 128 3.77 -10.21 -13.26
CA GLY A 128 3.10 -11.22 -12.46
C GLY A 128 3.85 -11.58 -11.19
N LEU A 129 3.14 -12.19 -10.28
CA LEU A 129 3.66 -12.56 -8.97
C LEU A 129 4.39 -13.90 -9.04
N THR A 130 5.40 -14.08 -8.17
CA THR A 130 6.00 -15.39 -7.99
C THR A 130 5.01 -16.35 -7.32
N GLU A 131 5.29 -17.64 -7.43
CA GLU A 131 4.40 -18.68 -6.88
C GLU A 131 4.21 -18.52 -5.36
N ALA A 132 5.27 -18.13 -4.65
CA ALA A 132 5.21 -17.95 -3.19
C ALA A 132 4.23 -16.84 -2.77
N ILE A 133 4.03 -15.82 -3.63
CA ILE A 133 3.22 -14.62 -3.33
C ILE A 133 1.80 -14.78 -3.85
N GLN A 134 1.64 -15.50 -4.92
CA GLN A 134 0.34 -15.72 -5.52
C GLN A 134 -0.56 -16.57 -4.64
#